data_d238d1a71f55e3a038000425697ee037
#
_entry.id   d238d1a71f55e3a038000425697ee037
#
_cell.length_a   1.000
_cell.length_b   1.000
_cell.length_c   1.000
_cell.angle_alpha   90.00
_cell.angle_beta   90.00
_cell.angle_gamma   90.00
#
_symmetry.space_group_name_H-M   'P 1'
#
loop_
_entity.id
_entity.type
_entity.pdbx_description
1 polymer ?
#
loop_
_entity_poly.entity_id
_entity_poly.type
_entity_poly.pdbx_seq_one_letter_code
_entity_poly.pdbx_strand_id
1 'polypeptide(L)'
;MQEHLKNSKNILIAGKSGVGKKSLLKAIIQKIPSSERVICLEDYKTNFSSLDNVTSFDYTDILDDNEKIAKLFKNILSQQPDKIVCPYCEENFAFELLKLVNNGVKGVCTTIYATSMQDALERFLGKLLISCTGIDTEILKRRIINSFDYVVFISDSKISKTVEIGEIKSVHDENFKIR
;
A
#
# COMPACT_ATOMS: atom_id res chain seq x y z
N MET A 1 15.69 5.96 0.61
CA MET A 1 14.66 5.07 1.22
C MET A 1 14.50 5.26 2.72
N GLN A 2 15.58 5.24 3.55
CA GLN A 2 15.46 5.47 5.01
C GLN A 2 14.90 6.86 5.38
N GLU A 3 15.22 7.87 4.63
CA GLU A 3 14.75 9.26 4.86
C GLU A 3 13.25 9.41 4.51
N HIS A 4 12.78 8.71 3.50
CA HIS A 4 11.36 8.72 3.08
C HIS A 4 10.45 7.97 4.06
N LEU A 5 10.98 6.96 4.77
CA LEU A 5 10.26 6.24 5.82
C LEU A 5 10.07 7.10 7.07
N LYS A 6 11.08 7.89 7.44
CA LYS A 6 11.00 8.87 8.54
C LYS A 6 9.98 9.98 8.26
N ASN A 7 9.75 10.32 6.99
CA ASN A 7 8.87 11.42 6.59
C ASN A 7 7.40 10.99 6.39
N SER A 8 6.99 9.84 6.90
CA SER A 8 5.61 9.32 6.82
C SER A 8 5.04 9.32 5.39
N LYS A 9 5.86 8.90 4.43
CA LYS A 9 5.48 8.81 3.01
C LYS A 9 4.66 7.54 2.74
N ASN A 10 3.67 7.68 1.87
CA ASN A 10 2.85 6.57 1.41
C ASN A 10 3.51 5.89 0.22
N ILE A 11 3.71 4.57 0.31
CA ILE A 11 4.51 3.81 -0.65
C ILE A 11 3.71 2.63 -1.21
N LEU A 12 3.67 2.54 -2.53
CA LEU A 12 3.17 1.37 -3.26
C LEU A 12 4.33 0.52 -3.74
N ILE A 13 4.50 -0.69 -3.18
CA ILE A 13 5.55 -1.63 -3.58
C ILE A 13 5.00 -2.57 -4.65
N ALA A 14 5.62 -2.55 -5.81
CA ALA A 14 5.17 -3.26 -7.00
C ALA A 14 6.18 -4.30 -7.48
N GLY A 15 5.71 -5.31 -8.18
CA GLY A 15 6.55 -6.34 -8.82
C GLY A 15 5.83 -7.67 -8.95
N LYS A 16 6.43 -8.59 -9.68
CA LYS A 16 5.88 -9.95 -9.91
C LYS A 16 5.79 -10.75 -8.62
N SER A 17 5.09 -11.88 -8.67
CA SER A 17 5.08 -12.84 -7.55
C SER A 17 6.48 -13.36 -7.25
N GLY A 18 6.82 -13.53 -5.97
CA GLY A 18 8.12 -14.08 -5.55
C GLY A 18 9.31 -13.12 -5.60
N VAL A 19 9.20 -11.89 -6.16
CA VAL A 19 10.37 -10.98 -6.31
C VAL A 19 10.87 -10.41 -4.98
N GLY A 20 10.16 -10.61 -3.86
CA GLY A 20 10.62 -10.14 -2.55
C GLY A 20 9.91 -8.89 -2.02
N LYS A 21 8.71 -8.54 -2.53
CA LYS A 21 7.91 -7.40 -2.02
C LYS A 21 7.67 -7.47 -0.51
N LYS A 22 7.23 -8.64 0.00
CA LYS A 22 7.02 -8.85 1.45
C LYS A 22 8.34 -8.75 2.25
N SER A 23 9.44 -9.25 1.70
CA SER A 23 10.76 -9.13 2.34
C SER A 23 11.20 -7.68 2.47
N LEU A 24 10.98 -6.88 1.42
CA LEU A 24 11.23 -5.43 1.47
C LEU A 24 10.32 -4.77 2.50
N LEU A 25 9.04 -5.11 2.51
CA LEU A 25 8.08 -4.56 3.49
C LEU A 25 8.50 -4.88 4.92
N LYS A 26 8.94 -6.12 5.19
CA LYS A 26 9.47 -6.53 6.50
C LYS A 26 10.72 -5.72 6.89
N ALA A 27 11.64 -5.51 5.96
CA ALA A 27 12.84 -4.71 6.19
C ALA A 27 12.49 -3.22 6.45
N ILE A 28 11.42 -2.70 5.84
CA ILE A 28 10.88 -1.37 6.10
C ILE A 28 10.37 -1.29 7.55
N ILE A 29 9.51 -2.21 7.96
CA ILE A 29 8.91 -2.22 9.31
C ILE A 29 10.02 -2.27 10.38
N GLN A 30 11.05 -3.09 10.20
CA GLN A 30 12.17 -3.20 11.13
C GLN A 30 13.00 -1.90 11.28
N LYS A 31 12.81 -0.94 10.39
CA LYS A 31 13.50 0.37 10.44
C LYS A 31 12.62 1.49 10.98
N ILE A 32 11.36 1.22 11.26
CA ILE A 32 10.45 2.16 11.91
C ILE A 32 10.87 2.31 13.37
N PRO A 33 11.00 3.53 13.89
CA PRO A 33 11.31 3.75 15.31
C PRO A 33 10.29 3.06 16.23
N SER A 34 10.75 2.50 17.35
CA SER A 34 9.88 1.87 18.35
C SER A 34 8.89 2.84 19.01
N SER A 35 9.12 4.14 18.88
CA SER A 35 8.19 5.19 19.32
C SER A 35 6.98 5.39 18.40
N GLU A 36 7.03 4.87 17.17
CA GLU A 36 5.93 4.96 16.21
C GLU A 36 5.02 3.72 16.31
N ARG A 37 3.71 3.95 16.34
CA ARG A 37 2.70 2.89 16.35
C ARG A 37 2.48 2.38 14.93
N VAL A 38 2.75 1.10 14.71
CA VAL A 38 2.58 0.44 13.42
C VAL A 38 1.39 -0.51 13.48
N ILE A 39 0.46 -0.38 12.54
CA ILE A 39 -0.59 -1.38 12.35
C ILE A 39 -0.29 -2.17 11.08
N CYS A 40 -0.22 -3.49 11.23
CA CYS A 40 -0.07 -4.44 10.12
C CYS A 40 -1.38 -5.18 9.87
N LEU A 41 -1.81 -5.21 8.62
CA LEU A 41 -2.84 -6.11 8.14
C LEU A 41 -2.15 -7.38 7.65
N GLU A 42 -2.40 -8.51 8.29
CA GLU A 42 -1.70 -9.76 8.00
C GLU A 42 -2.68 -10.84 7.51
N ASP A 43 -2.18 -11.71 6.64
CA ASP A 43 -2.75 -13.02 6.41
C ASP A 43 -1.97 -14.06 7.23
N TYR A 44 -2.49 -15.27 7.38
CA TYR A 44 -1.86 -16.37 8.13
C TYR A 44 -0.43 -16.73 7.64
N LYS A 45 -0.04 -16.25 6.45
CA LYS A 45 1.31 -16.48 5.85
C LYS A 45 2.30 -15.36 6.17
N THR A 46 1.83 -14.25 6.74
CA THR A 46 2.65 -13.07 6.97
C THR A 46 2.74 -12.85 8.47
N ASN A 47 3.92 -12.96 9.06
CA ASN A 47 4.12 -12.71 10.48
C ASN A 47 5.07 -11.52 10.65
N PHE A 48 4.51 -10.34 10.93
CA PHE A 48 5.24 -9.12 11.28
C PHE A 48 5.18 -8.79 12.77
N SER A 49 4.38 -9.53 13.54
CA SER A 49 4.06 -9.26 14.96
C SER A 49 5.22 -9.46 15.95
N SER A 50 6.45 -9.67 15.46
CA SER A 50 7.63 -9.88 16.32
C SER A 50 8.24 -8.59 16.89
N LEU A 51 7.64 -7.42 16.66
CA LEU A 51 8.12 -6.12 17.11
C LEU A 51 7.12 -5.50 18.09
N ASP A 52 7.60 -4.95 19.19
CA ASP A 52 6.80 -4.43 20.30
C ASP A 52 5.87 -3.26 19.92
N ASN A 53 6.22 -2.51 18.88
CA ASN A 53 5.44 -1.38 18.37
C ASN A 53 4.50 -1.73 17.22
N VAL A 54 4.35 -3.02 16.89
CA VAL A 54 3.49 -3.51 15.80
C VAL A 54 2.25 -4.20 16.38
N THR A 55 1.09 -3.71 15.99
CA THR A 55 -0.20 -4.38 16.24
C THR A 55 -0.67 -5.01 14.93
N SER A 56 -0.87 -6.32 14.95
CA SER A 56 -1.32 -7.07 13.78
C SER A 56 -2.81 -7.38 13.83
N PHE A 57 -3.48 -7.24 12.70
CA PHE A 57 -4.86 -7.66 12.47
C PHE A 57 -4.90 -8.71 11.37
N ASP A 58 -5.37 -9.89 11.69
CA ASP A 58 -5.68 -10.92 10.69
C ASP A 58 -6.98 -10.57 9.97
N TYR A 59 -6.95 -10.60 8.65
CA TYR A 59 -8.10 -10.30 7.80
C TYR A 59 -8.59 -11.49 6.98
N THR A 60 -8.01 -12.67 7.18
CA THR A 60 -8.24 -13.86 6.36
C THR A 60 -9.73 -14.23 6.29
N ASP A 61 -10.44 -14.16 7.41
CA ASP A 61 -11.83 -14.56 7.51
C ASP A 61 -12.85 -13.48 7.09
N ILE A 62 -12.38 -12.32 6.64
CA ILE A 62 -13.26 -11.18 6.30
C ILE A 62 -13.11 -10.70 4.86
N LEU A 63 -12.27 -11.35 4.04
CA LEU A 63 -11.97 -10.91 2.67
C LEU A 63 -13.19 -10.71 1.78
N ASP A 64 -14.21 -11.52 1.96
CA ASP A 64 -15.46 -11.49 1.17
C ASP A 64 -16.57 -10.65 1.84
N ASP A 65 -16.28 -9.96 2.95
CA ASP A 65 -17.25 -9.20 3.73
C ASP A 65 -16.90 -7.72 3.81
N ASN A 66 -17.48 -6.95 2.90
CA ASN A 66 -17.22 -5.51 2.79
C ASN A 66 -17.56 -4.73 4.07
N GLU A 67 -18.58 -5.15 4.84
CA GLU A 67 -18.94 -4.48 6.08
C GLU A 67 -17.90 -4.73 7.17
N LYS A 68 -17.41 -5.97 7.27
CA LYS A 68 -16.37 -6.31 8.24
C LYS A 68 -15.05 -5.62 7.88
N ILE A 69 -14.70 -5.56 6.58
CA ILE A 69 -13.53 -4.81 6.11
C ILE A 69 -13.67 -3.33 6.51
N ALA A 70 -14.79 -2.68 6.22
CA ALA A 70 -15.02 -1.29 6.58
C ALA A 70 -14.95 -1.05 8.10
N LYS A 71 -15.48 -1.98 8.91
CA LYS A 71 -15.36 -1.94 10.38
C LYS A 71 -13.92 -2.09 10.85
N LEU A 72 -13.14 -3.00 10.25
CA LEU A 72 -11.72 -3.18 10.54
C LEU A 72 -10.96 -1.88 10.28
N PHE A 73 -11.13 -1.27 9.11
CA PHE A 73 -10.45 -0.01 8.76
C PHE A 73 -10.88 1.16 9.65
N LYS A 74 -12.14 1.22 10.08
CA LYS A 74 -12.60 2.19 11.07
C LYS A 74 -11.91 1.98 12.43
N ASN A 75 -11.75 0.74 12.87
CA ASN A 75 -11.03 0.42 14.10
C ASN A 75 -9.55 0.80 14.00
N ILE A 76 -8.91 0.55 12.85
CA ILE A 76 -7.53 0.97 12.58
C ILE A 76 -7.40 2.48 12.73
N LEU A 77 -8.29 3.25 12.11
CA LEU A 77 -8.28 4.71 12.17
C LEU A 77 -8.44 5.23 13.62
N SER A 78 -9.29 4.59 14.43
CA SER A 78 -9.50 4.98 15.83
C SER A 78 -8.28 4.79 16.73
N GLN A 79 -7.34 3.94 16.34
CA GLN A 79 -6.10 3.70 17.07
C GLN A 79 -5.00 4.72 16.77
N GLN A 80 -5.26 5.67 15.86
CA GLN A 80 -4.32 6.73 15.47
C GLN A 80 -2.91 6.18 15.15
N PRO A 81 -2.76 5.26 14.19
CA PRO A 81 -1.46 4.72 13.83
C PRO A 81 -0.57 5.76 13.14
N ASP A 82 0.75 5.68 13.41
CA ASP A 82 1.74 6.45 12.67
C ASP A 82 2.05 5.83 11.31
N LYS A 83 1.90 4.49 11.21
CA LYS A 83 2.14 3.72 9.98
C LYS A 83 1.10 2.61 9.83
N ILE A 84 0.70 2.37 8.59
CA ILE A 84 -0.15 1.23 8.23
C ILE A 84 0.57 0.41 7.17
N VAL A 85 0.66 -0.89 7.42
CA VAL A 85 1.28 -1.85 6.51
C VAL A 85 0.23 -2.86 6.07
N CYS A 86 0.00 -2.91 4.76
CA CYS A 86 -0.93 -3.84 4.15
C CYS A 86 -0.19 -4.68 3.11
N PRO A 87 0.24 -5.92 3.43
CA PRO A 87 1.04 -6.76 2.54
C PRO A 87 0.34 -7.17 1.25
N TYR A 88 -0.98 -7.08 1.23
CA TYR A 88 -1.82 -7.33 0.06
C TYR A 88 -2.86 -6.23 -0.10
N CYS A 89 -2.94 -5.70 -1.30
CA CYS A 89 -3.97 -4.76 -1.68
C CYS A 89 -5.02 -5.48 -2.53
N GLU A 90 -5.97 -6.13 -1.86
CA GLU A 90 -7.15 -6.66 -2.52
C GLU A 90 -8.12 -5.54 -2.93
N GLU A 91 -9.14 -5.84 -3.78
CA GLU A 91 -10.02 -4.81 -4.34
C GLU A 91 -10.70 -3.97 -3.25
N ASN A 92 -11.30 -4.62 -2.26
CA ASN A 92 -12.01 -3.95 -1.17
C ASN A 92 -11.07 -3.18 -0.24
N PHE A 93 -9.84 -3.69 -0.07
CA PHE A 93 -8.79 -3.02 0.71
C PHE A 93 -8.26 -1.76 0.01
N ALA A 94 -8.15 -1.76 -1.32
CA ALA A 94 -7.67 -0.60 -2.07
C ALA A 94 -8.52 0.64 -1.78
N PHE A 95 -9.85 0.47 -1.75
CA PHE A 95 -10.78 1.56 -1.47
C PHE A 95 -10.66 2.06 -0.02
N GLU A 96 -10.61 1.15 0.95
CA GLU A 96 -10.49 1.52 2.35
C GLU A 96 -9.12 2.17 2.66
N LEU A 97 -8.02 1.67 2.09
CA LEU A 97 -6.71 2.32 2.18
C LEU A 97 -6.74 3.74 1.63
N LEU A 98 -7.39 3.94 0.48
CA LEU A 98 -7.55 5.26 -0.11
C LEU A 98 -8.32 6.21 0.83
N LYS A 99 -9.38 5.73 1.48
CA LYS A 99 -10.15 6.49 2.48
C LYS A 99 -9.28 6.88 3.68
N LEU A 100 -8.46 5.96 4.21
CA LEU A 100 -7.54 6.26 5.31
C LEU A 100 -6.58 7.41 4.97
N VAL A 101 -5.94 7.33 3.79
CA VAL A 101 -5.02 8.37 3.34
C VAL A 101 -5.74 9.71 3.15
N ASN A 102 -6.92 9.71 2.55
CA ASN A 102 -7.72 10.93 2.37
C ASN A 102 -8.20 11.52 3.72
N ASN A 103 -8.29 10.71 4.77
CA ASN A 103 -8.55 11.16 6.15
C ASN A 103 -7.29 11.60 6.91
N GLY A 104 -6.16 11.75 6.19
CA GLY A 104 -4.92 12.29 6.73
C GLY A 104 -3.95 11.26 7.31
N VAL A 105 -4.25 9.96 7.23
CA VAL A 105 -3.29 8.92 7.61
C VAL A 105 -2.10 8.93 6.65
N LYS A 106 -0.90 8.93 7.20
CA LYS A 106 0.36 8.92 6.46
C LYS A 106 1.15 7.66 6.79
N GLY A 107 2.19 7.38 5.98
CA GLY A 107 3.04 6.23 6.20
C GLY A 107 2.38 4.89 5.84
N VAL A 108 1.45 4.92 4.88
CA VAL A 108 0.82 3.71 4.34
C VAL A 108 1.79 3.00 3.39
N CYS A 109 2.07 1.73 3.67
CA CYS A 109 2.87 0.86 2.81
C CYS A 109 2.04 -0.34 2.38
N THR A 110 1.87 -0.52 1.08
CA THR A 110 1.14 -1.68 0.54
C THR A 110 1.86 -2.30 -0.64
N THR A 111 1.48 -3.53 -1.02
CA THR A 111 2.07 -4.20 -2.17
C THR A 111 1.04 -4.55 -3.22
N ILE A 112 1.47 -4.52 -4.48
CA ILE A 112 0.65 -4.91 -5.63
C ILE A 112 1.47 -5.76 -6.60
N TYR A 113 0.80 -6.70 -7.28
CA TYR A 113 1.41 -7.37 -8.44
C TYR A 113 1.46 -6.41 -9.61
N ALA A 114 2.62 -6.28 -10.24
CA ALA A 114 2.77 -5.46 -11.45
C ALA A 114 4.01 -5.87 -12.26
N THR A 115 4.04 -5.45 -13.53
CA THR A 115 5.15 -5.67 -14.47
C THR A 115 5.96 -4.40 -14.73
N SER A 116 5.45 -3.25 -14.29
CA SER A 116 6.13 -1.94 -14.32
C SER A 116 5.51 -1.02 -13.24
N MET A 117 6.10 0.16 -13.02
CA MET A 117 5.52 1.18 -12.13
C MET A 117 4.19 1.68 -12.66
N GLN A 118 4.09 1.91 -13.96
CA GLN A 118 2.87 2.34 -14.62
C GLN A 118 1.76 1.29 -14.46
N ASP A 119 2.05 0.01 -14.74
CA ASP A 119 1.12 -1.11 -14.54
C ASP A 119 0.65 -1.21 -13.08
N ALA A 120 1.50 -0.87 -12.11
CA ALA A 120 1.11 -0.87 -10.69
C ALA A 120 -0.02 0.12 -10.39
N LEU A 121 0.07 1.34 -10.92
CA LEU A 121 -0.94 2.38 -10.72
C LEU A 121 -2.23 2.06 -11.48
N GLU A 122 -2.11 1.52 -12.68
CA GLU A 122 -3.26 1.08 -13.49
C GLU A 122 -4.01 -0.09 -12.82
N ARG A 123 -3.28 -1.06 -12.27
CA ARG A 123 -3.88 -2.16 -11.48
C ARG A 123 -4.54 -1.68 -10.20
N PHE A 124 -3.93 -0.72 -9.52
CA PHE A 124 -4.55 -0.11 -8.34
C PHE A 124 -5.85 0.61 -8.73
N LEU A 125 -5.84 1.36 -9.84
CA LEU A 125 -7.04 1.97 -10.41
C LEU A 125 -8.10 0.92 -10.75
N GLY A 126 -7.72 -0.19 -11.39
CA GLY A 126 -8.63 -1.30 -11.70
C GLY A 126 -9.33 -1.85 -10.47
N LYS A 127 -8.59 -2.03 -9.37
CA LYS A 127 -9.17 -2.47 -8.08
C LYS A 127 -10.19 -1.46 -7.52
N LEU A 128 -9.91 -0.17 -7.66
CA LEU A 128 -10.85 0.88 -7.25
C LEU A 128 -12.12 0.89 -8.11
N LEU A 129 -11.99 0.70 -9.42
CA LEU A 129 -13.15 0.66 -10.33
C LEU A 129 -14.09 -0.50 -10.02
N ILE A 130 -13.58 -1.63 -9.54
CA ILE A 130 -14.40 -2.77 -9.08
C ILE A 130 -15.15 -2.40 -7.79
N SER A 131 -14.49 -1.71 -6.85
CA SER A 131 -15.05 -1.40 -5.53
C SER A 131 -15.90 -0.13 -5.52
N CYS A 132 -15.72 0.77 -6.50
CA CYS A 132 -16.34 2.10 -6.55
C CYS A 132 -17.17 2.23 -7.82
N THR A 133 -18.43 1.80 -7.80
CA THR A 133 -19.34 2.01 -8.92
C THR A 133 -19.81 3.46 -8.99
N GLY A 134 -19.85 4.03 -10.22
CA GLY A 134 -20.40 5.37 -10.46
C GLY A 134 -19.47 6.54 -10.16
N ILE A 135 -18.19 6.29 -9.83
CA ILE A 135 -17.19 7.35 -9.69
C ILE A 135 -16.40 7.49 -11.00
N ASP A 136 -16.24 8.73 -11.47
CA ASP A 136 -15.45 9.04 -12.64
C ASP A 136 -13.99 8.59 -12.50
N THR A 137 -13.45 7.98 -13.57
CA THR A 137 -12.08 7.43 -13.59
C THR A 137 -11.02 8.50 -13.33
N GLU A 138 -11.21 9.73 -13.84
CA GLU A 138 -10.25 10.81 -13.60
C GLU A 138 -10.24 11.25 -12.13
N ILE A 139 -11.38 11.20 -11.45
CA ILE A 139 -11.44 11.44 -10.01
C ILE A 139 -10.65 10.37 -9.25
N LEU A 140 -10.79 9.10 -9.63
CA LEU A 140 -10.04 8.01 -9.00
C LEU A 140 -8.53 8.13 -9.25
N LYS A 141 -8.10 8.47 -10.46
CA LYS A 141 -6.69 8.73 -10.78
C LYS A 141 -6.11 9.84 -9.91
N ARG A 142 -6.81 10.98 -9.79
CA ARG A 142 -6.38 12.09 -8.92
C ARG A 142 -6.27 11.66 -7.45
N ARG A 143 -7.20 10.85 -6.96
CA ARG A 143 -7.13 10.31 -5.60
C ARG A 143 -5.91 9.41 -5.40
N ILE A 144 -5.56 8.54 -6.36
CA ILE A 144 -4.37 7.70 -6.31
C ILE A 144 -3.11 8.57 -6.21
N ILE A 145 -2.99 9.60 -7.07
CA ILE A 145 -1.84 10.52 -7.07
C ILE A 145 -1.69 11.23 -5.72
N ASN A 146 -2.78 11.67 -5.13
CA ASN A 146 -2.77 12.34 -3.84
C ASN A 146 -2.53 11.37 -2.67
N SER A 147 -2.68 10.06 -2.90
CA SER A 147 -2.58 9.05 -1.85
C SER A 147 -1.20 8.42 -1.75
N PHE A 148 -0.48 8.25 -2.84
CA PHE A 148 0.84 7.65 -2.84
C PHE A 148 1.90 8.66 -3.27
N ASP A 149 2.98 8.75 -2.50
CA ASP A 149 4.14 9.57 -2.83
C ASP A 149 5.08 8.84 -3.79
N TYR A 150 5.24 7.52 -3.59
CA TYR A 150 6.22 6.71 -4.33
C TYR A 150 5.64 5.38 -4.77
N VAL A 151 6.08 4.94 -5.95
CA VAL A 151 6.04 3.54 -6.37
C VAL A 151 7.44 2.97 -6.29
N VAL A 152 7.58 1.85 -5.60
CA VAL A 152 8.84 1.09 -5.54
C VAL A 152 8.66 -0.19 -6.34
N PHE A 153 9.30 -0.28 -7.50
CA PHE A 153 9.19 -1.44 -8.38
C PHE A 153 10.38 -2.38 -8.19
N ILE A 154 10.10 -3.64 -7.92
CA ILE A 154 11.11 -4.69 -7.81
C ILE A 154 11.00 -5.59 -9.02
N SER A 155 12.08 -5.65 -9.81
CA SER A 155 12.22 -6.60 -10.90
C SER A 155 13.29 -7.64 -10.57
N ASP A 156 13.10 -8.83 -11.08
CA ASP A 156 14.04 -9.94 -10.97
C ASP A 156 14.37 -10.43 -12.39
N SER A 157 15.61 -10.28 -12.79
CA SER A 157 16.14 -10.87 -14.00
C SER A 157 17.02 -12.07 -13.64
N LYS A 158 17.34 -12.92 -14.62
CA LYS A 158 18.26 -14.06 -14.42
C LYS A 158 19.64 -13.65 -13.88
N ILE A 159 19.99 -12.37 -13.98
CA ILE A 159 21.32 -11.84 -13.67
C ILE A 159 21.32 -11.02 -12.37
N SER A 160 20.25 -10.25 -12.11
CA SER A 160 20.20 -9.34 -10.94
C SER A 160 18.77 -8.99 -10.53
N LYS A 161 18.59 -8.67 -9.23
CA LYS A 161 17.41 -7.97 -8.74
C LYS A 161 17.66 -6.48 -8.79
N THR A 162 16.71 -5.74 -9.35
CA THR A 162 16.76 -4.28 -9.35
C THR A 162 15.57 -3.71 -8.57
N VAL A 163 15.82 -2.60 -7.90
CA VAL A 163 14.79 -1.83 -7.20
C VAL A 163 14.79 -0.43 -7.78
N GLU A 164 13.70 -0.06 -8.41
CA GLU A 164 13.47 1.27 -8.95
C GLU A 164 12.48 2.03 -8.08
N ILE A 165 12.71 3.31 -7.87
CA ILE A 165 11.84 4.17 -7.06
C ILE A 165 11.39 5.32 -7.96
N GLY A 166 10.10 5.44 -8.15
CA GLY A 166 9.49 6.53 -8.90
C GLY A 166 8.58 7.38 -8.02
N GLU A 167 8.73 8.69 -8.10
CA GLU A 167 7.85 9.65 -7.45
C GLU A 167 6.61 9.90 -8.32
N ILE A 168 5.42 9.79 -7.74
CA ILE A 168 4.18 10.04 -8.45
C ILE A 168 3.91 11.55 -8.46
N LYS A 169 3.76 12.15 -9.64
CA LYS A 169 3.63 13.61 -9.78
C LYS A 169 2.24 14.06 -10.23
N SER A 170 1.70 13.45 -11.27
CA SER A 170 0.46 13.90 -11.90
C SER A 170 -0.13 12.86 -12.86
N VAL A 171 -1.29 13.15 -13.42
CA VAL A 171 -1.79 12.50 -14.64
C VAL A 171 -1.47 13.40 -15.83
N HIS A 172 -0.97 12.83 -16.91
CA HIS A 172 -0.77 13.51 -18.18
C HIS A 172 -1.25 12.57 -19.29
N ASP A 173 -2.07 13.10 -20.21
CA ASP A 173 -2.62 12.36 -21.35
C ASP A 173 -3.20 10.99 -20.95
N GLU A 174 -4.07 10.98 -19.91
CA GLU A 174 -4.71 9.79 -19.33
C GLU A 174 -3.75 8.80 -18.61
N ASN A 175 -2.44 9.03 -18.62
CA ASN A 175 -1.44 8.19 -17.97
C ASN A 175 -0.90 8.80 -16.68
N PHE A 176 -0.48 7.96 -15.73
CA PHE A 176 0.22 8.42 -14.53
C PHE A 176 1.63 8.89 -14.88
N LYS A 177 2.02 10.07 -14.40
CA LYS A 177 3.37 10.60 -14.56
C LYS A 177 4.22 10.22 -13.36
N ILE A 178 5.26 9.41 -13.60
CA ILE A 178 6.23 8.95 -12.61
C ILE A 178 7.59 9.56 -12.96
N ARG A 179 8.33 10.04 -11.95
CA ARG A 179 9.70 10.56 -12.08
C ARG A 179 10.68 9.72 -11.28
#